data_80106c47e207e1b55b21758273645559
#
_entry.id   80106c47e207e1b55b21758273645559
#
_cell.length_a   1.000
_cell.length_b   1.000
_cell.length_c   1.000
_cell.angle_alpha   90.00
_cell.angle_beta   90.00
_cell.angle_gamma   90.00
#
_symmetry.space_group_name_H-M   'P 1'
#
loop_
_entity.id
_entity.type
_entity.pdbx_description
1 polymer ?
#
loop_
_entity_poly.entity_id
_entity_poly.type
_entity_poly.pdbx_seq_one_letter_code
_entity_poly.pdbx_strand_id
1 'polypeptide(L)'
;MTKKMTRREALRTLGLVIGTVTASVSGASGLTSCKEEKKRLIFYFTATGNSLFVARELGGKDIISIPQALKKGELEYEADEIGIVYPVYGHMPPNLVKDFLKAAKLKADYLFAVLTYGNNRGASPEVWDEFASGCGYKFHYITTVLMVDNWLHAFDMNEQMKIDKKIPEQLERIKADLVTHAQGMDEITDRDRQFTNGFLKWTGMNKEDGFKYEARDRFQIDMNECVACGICMEVCPRGNYALTGRGVETNVQCDYCLACVHACPQKAITFKPSKQWLLGPERNPKARYLNPEVSLNDIKRSNRQ
;
A
#
# COMPACT_ATOMS: atom_id res chain seq x y z
N MET A 1 -7.97 36.97 40.10
CA MET A 1 -8.21 35.50 40.07
C MET A 1 -9.35 35.23 39.09
N THR A 2 -9.04 34.95 37.85
CA THR A 2 -10.04 34.67 36.78
C THR A 2 -10.22 33.16 36.64
N LYS A 3 -11.42 32.70 37.01
CA LYS A 3 -11.83 31.30 36.98
C LYS A 3 -12.02 30.86 35.54
N LYS A 4 -11.28 29.87 35.06
CA LYS A 4 -11.44 29.28 33.72
C LYS A 4 -12.73 28.48 33.68
N MET A 5 -13.63 28.84 32.78
CA MET A 5 -14.87 28.12 32.47
C MET A 5 -14.56 26.78 31.77
N THR A 6 -15.25 25.70 32.17
CA THR A 6 -15.10 24.39 31.58
C THR A 6 -15.96 24.25 30.31
N ARG A 7 -15.59 23.33 29.42
CA ARG A 7 -16.27 23.06 28.13
C ARG A 7 -17.77 22.70 28.29
N ARG A 8 -18.20 22.28 29.47
CA ARG A 8 -19.61 21.95 29.77
C ARG A 8 -20.45 23.20 30.10
N GLU A 9 -19.84 24.25 30.57
CA GLU A 9 -20.54 25.51 30.91
C GLU A 9 -20.77 26.37 29.66
N ALA A 10 -19.88 26.29 28.66
CA ALA A 10 -20.03 27.01 27.39
C ALA A 10 -21.22 26.51 26.52
N LEU A 11 -21.65 25.28 26.68
CA LEU A 11 -22.75 24.68 25.90
C LEU A 11 -24.16 24.97 26.49
N ARG A 12 -24.27 25.53 27.70
CA ARG A 12 -25.55 25.87 28.32
C ARG A 12 -26.05 27.28 28.05
N THR A 13 -25.21 28.15 27.49
CA THR A 13 -25.57 29.58 27.29
C THR A 13 -26.09 29.88 25.87
N LEU A 14 -26.23 28.89 25.02
CA LEU A 14 -26.70 29.04 23.61
C LEU A 14 -28.13 28.51 23.33
N GLY A 15 -28.91 28.36 24.35
CA GLY A 15 -30.27 27.87 24.17
C GLY A 15 -31.27 28.67 24.96
N LEU A 16 -31.74 29.81 24.45
CA LEU A 16 -33.08 30.37 24.69
C LEU A 16 -33.23 31.77 24.00
N VAL A 17 -33.62 31.76 22.73
CA VAL A 17 -34.47 32.85 22.20
C VAL A 17 -35.48 32.16 21.28
N ILE A 18 -36.68 31.93 21.80
CA ILE A 18 -37.85 31.53 21.03
C ILE A 18 -38.56 32.83 20.64
N GLY A 19 -38.41 33.19 19.37
CA GLY A 19 -39.21 34.25 18.75
C GLY A 19 -40.20 33.61 17.76
N THR A 20 -41.47 33.57 18.10
CA THR A 20 -42.56 33.18 17.22
C THR A 20 -42.74 34.19 16.10
N VAL A 21 -42.47 33.81 14.87
CA VAL A 21 -42.89 34.52 13.66
C VAL A 21 -43.70 33.54 12.81
N THR A 22 -45.00 33.77 12.77
CA THR A 22 -45.93 33.16 11.80
C THR A 22 -45.72 33.82 10.45
N ALA A 23 -45.17 33.11 9.48
CA ALA A 23 -45.15 33.50 8.08
C ALA A 23 -45.70 32.36 7.21
N SER A 24 -46.64 32.70 6.40
CA SER A 24 -47.39 31.89 5.45
C SER A 24 -46.54 31.09 4.49
N VAL A 25 -46.84 29.81 4.37
CA VAL A 25 -46.18 28.85 3.49
C VAL A 25 -46.69 29.05 2.07
N SER A 26 -45.84 29.53 1.19
CA SER A 26 -45.96 29.29 -0.25
C SER A 26 -45.02 28.14 -0.58
N GLY A 27 -45.58 27.04 -1.11
CA GLY A 27 -44.85 25.83 -1.37
C GLY A 27 -43.70 26.01 -2.39
N ALA A 28 -42.51 25.72 -1.94
CA ALA A 28 -41.41 25.31 -2.80
C ALA A 28 -40.93 23.97 -2.27
N SER A 29 -41.30 22.90 -2.96
CA SER A 29 -40.75 21.56 -2.77
C SER A 29 -39.26 21.61 -3.07
N GLY A 30 -38.45 21.95 -2.07
CA GLY A 30 -37.01 21.76 -2.11
C GLY A 30 -36.77 20.27 -2.08
N LEU A 31 -36.56 19.65 -3.23
CA LEU A 31 -35.90 18.37 -3.35
C LEU A 31 -34.50 18.55 -2.77
N THR A 32 -34.33 18.29 -1.49
CA THR A 32 -33.04 17.94 -0.93
C THR A 32 -32.65 16.61 -1.59
N SER A 33 -31.94 16.71 -2.71
CA SER A 33 -31.19 15.59 -3.27
C SER A 33 -30.24 15.14 -2.17
N CYS A 34 -30.61 14.09 -1.45
CA CYS A 34 -29.64 13.28 -0.74
C CYS A 34 -28.66 12.80 -1.83
N LYS A 35 -27.50 13.45 -1.95
CA LYS A 35 -26.41 12.85 -2.72
C LYS A 35 -26.13 11.53 -2.02
N GLU A 36 -26.49 10.42 -2.67
CA GLU A 36 -26.04 9.11 -2.25
C GLU A 36 -24.52 9.19 -2.15
N GLU A 37 -23.99 8.84 -0.99
CA GLU A 37 -22.57 8.83 -0.75
C GLU A 37 -21.97 7.75 -1.65
N LYS A 38 -21.12 8.14 -2.59
CA LYS A 38 -20.53 7.21 -3.56
C LYS A 38 -19.76 6.13 -2.82
N LYS A 39 -20.05 4.88 -3.16
CA LYS A 39 -19.33 3.72 -2.62
C LYS A 39 -17.95 3.63 -3.26
N ARG A 40 -16.90 3.85 -2.45
CA ARG A 40 -15.50 3.65 -2.85
C ARG A 40 -14.94 2.43 -2.16
N LEU A 41 -14.38 1.48 -2.94
CA LEU A 41 -13.61 0.36 -2.43
C LEU A 41 -12.14 0.55 -2.80
N ILE A 42 -11.24 0.30 -1.86
CA ILE A 42 -9.80 0.31 -2.12
C ILE A 42 -9.19 -1.05 -1.79
N PHE A 43 -8.62 -1.69 -2.80
CA PHE A 43 -7.79 -2.87 -2.62
C PHE A 43 -6.35 -2.44 -2.38
N TYR A 44 -5.70 -3.07 -1.41
CA TYR A 44 -4.32 -2.74 -1.14
C TYR A 44 -3.45 -3.97 -0.90
N PHE A 45 -2.19 -3.84 -1.27
CA PHE A 45 -1.11 -4.72 -0.84
C PHE A 45 -0.05 -3.91 -0.11
N THR A 46 0.41 -4.40 1.04
CA THR A 46 1.43 -3.71 1.84
C THR A 46 2.43 -4.70 2.44
N ALA A 47 3.69 -4.27 2.53
CA ALA A 47 4.76 -5.01 3.21
C ALA A 47 5.12 -4.37 4.55
N THR A 48 5.53 -3.10 4.52
CA THR A 48 6.01 -2.34 5.68
C THR A 48 5.03 -1.26 6.15
N GLY A 49 3.79 -1.25 5.62
CA GLY A 49 2.73 -0.35 6.03
C GLY A 49 2.47 0.83 5.10
N ASN A 50 3.40 1.20 4.21
CA ASN A 50 3.26 2.40 3.37
C ASN A 50 1.95 2.42 2.56
N SER A 51 1.69 1.38 1.77
CA SER A 51 0.48 1.34 0.94
C SER A 51 -0.80 1.19 1.76
N LEU A 52 -0.76 0.54 2.94
CA LEU A 52 -1.90 0.49 3.86
C LEU A 52 -2.22 1.86 4.43
N PHE A 53 -1.20 2.64 4.79
CA PHE A 53 -1.37 4.01 5.22
C PHE A 53 -2.05 4.85 4.13
N VAL A 54 -1.53 4.81 2.89
CA VAL A 54 -2.13 5.50 1.75
C VAL A 54 -3.57 5.03 1.49
N ALA A 55 -3.83 3.74 1.52
CA ALA A 55 -5.18 3.21 1.32
C ALA A 55 -6.18 3.72 2.37
N ARG A 56 -5.77 3.83 3.64
CA ARG A 56 -6.58 4.41 4.73
C ARG A 56 -6.88 5.88 4.50
N GLU A 57 -5.88 6.64 4.07
CA GLU A 57 -6.03 8.06 3.80
C GLU A 57 -6.99 8.36 2.63
N LEU A 58 -7.09 7.46 1.65
CA LEU A 58 -7.90 7.63 0.45
C LEU A 58 -9.28 6.97 0.54
N GLY A 59 -9.42 5.84 1.23
CA GLY A 59 -10.62 5.02 1.25
C GLY A 59 -11.33 4.92 2.59
N GLY A 60 -10.74 5.48 3.66
CA GLY A 60 -11.37 5.43 4.98
C GLY A 60 -11.54 4.00 5.50
N LYS A 61 -12.80 3.56 5.66
CA LYS A 61 -13.15 2.25 6.22
C LYS A 61 -13.27 1.14 5.18
N ASP A 62 -13.52 1.48 3.93
CA ASP A 62 -13.82 0.53 2.85
C ASP A 62 -12.54 0.11 2.11
N ILE A 63 -11.60 -0.47 2.86
CA ILE A 63 -10.34 -0.97 2.34
C ILE A 63 -10.21 -2.48 2.50
N ILE A 64 -9.76 -3.16 1.45
CA ILE A 64 -9.67 -4.62 1.37
C ILE A 64 -8.22 -5.03 1.09
N SER A 65 -7.68 -5.89 1.93
CA SER A 65 -6.35 -6.47 1.67
C SER A 65 -6.40 -7.45 0.50
N ILE A 66 -5.56 -7.24 -0.49
CA ILE A 66 -5.40 -8.15 -1.63
C ILE A 66 -5.03 -9.58 -1.19
N PRO A 67 -4.05 -9.80 -0.29
CA PRO A 67 -3.78 -11.13 0.26
C PRO A 67 -5.01 -11.81 0.87
N GLN A 68 -5.84 -11.05 1.60
CA GLN A 68 -7.04 -11.60 2.23
C GLN A 68 -8.16 -11.87 1.23
N ALA A 69 -8.34 -11.05 0.20
CA ALA A 69 -9.29 -11.29 -0.87
C ALA A 69 -8.95 -12.58 -1.64
N LEU A 70 -7.68 -12.75 -2.00
CA LEU A 70 -7.19 -13.98 -2.65
C LEU A 70 -7.38 -15.22 -1.77
N LYS A 71 -7.04 -15.13 -0.48
CA LYS A 71 -7.19 -16.22 0.48
C LYS A 71 -8.64 -16.68 0.62
N LYS A 72 -9.57 -15.73 0.70
CA LYS A 72 -11.01 -16.02 0.83
C LYS A 72 -11.65 -16.51 -0.47
N GLY A 73 -11.04 -16.22 -1.62
CA GLY A 73 -11.63 -16.48 -2.92
C GLY A 73 -12.80 -15.53 -3.26
N GLU A 74 -12.97 -14.45 -2.52
CA GLU A 74 -13.92 -13.39 -2.81
C GLU A 74 -13.30 -12.48 -3.86
N LEU A 75 -13.69 -12.60 -5.12
CA LEU A 75 -13.00 -11.95 -6.24
C LEU A 75 -13.96 -11.18 -7.17
N GLU A 76 -15.23 -11.03 -6.80
CA GLU A 76 -16.22 -10.26 -7.56
C GLU A 76 -16.67 -9.05 -6.74
N TYR A 77 -16.46 -7.85 -7.28
CA TYR A 77 -16.72 -6.60 -6.55
C TYR A 77 -17.37 -5.57 -7.47
N GLU A 78 -18.35 -4.84 -6.90
CA GLU A 78 -19.04 -3.74 -7.56
C GLU A 78 -19.11 -2.53 -6.63
N ALA A 79 -18.71 -1.36 -7.14
CA ALA A 79 -18.76 -0.08 -6.45
C ALA A 79 -18.76 1.06 -7.48
N ASP A 80 -19.07 2.30 -7.06
CA ASP A 80 -18.98 3.47 -7.94
C ASP A 80 -17.52 3.75 -8.30
N GLU A 81 -16.63 3.57 -7.32
CA GLU A 81 -15.19 3.79 -7.46
C GLU A 81 -14.40 2.61 -6.90
N ILE A 82 -13.44 2.10 -7.65
CA ILE A 82 -12.51 1.08 -7.18
C ILE A 82 -11.07 1.56 -7.36
N GLY A 83 -10.31 1.55 -6.26
CA GLY A 83 -8.90 1.86 -6.22
C GLY A 83 -8.01 0.65 -5.95
N ILE A 84 -6.80 0.65 -6.52
CA ILE A 84 -5.76 -0.32 -6.18
C ILE A 84 -4.53 0.43 -5.68
N VAL A 85 -4.09 0.12 -4.45
CA VAL A 85 -2.93 0.75 -3.80
C VAL A 85 -1.86 -0.28 -3.49
N TYR A 86 -0.68 -0.13 -4.07
CA TYR A 86 0.39 -1.12 -3.91
C TYR A 86 1.80 -0.50 -4.01
N PRO A 87 2.83 -1.16 -3.44
CA PRO A 87 4.21 -0.72 -3.56
C PRO A 87 4.83 -1.16 -4.89
N VAL A 88 5.59 -0.27 -5.52
CA VAL A 88 6.38 -0.58 -6.73
C VAL A 88 7.61 -1.38 -6.34
N TYR A 89 7.79 -2.55 -6.95
CA TYR A 89 8.96 -3.40 -6.77
C TYR A 89 9.71 -3.54 -8.10
N GLY A 90 10.90 -2.93 -8.16
CA GLY A 90 11.70 -2.97 -9.38
C GLY A 90 10.95 -2.42 -10.61
N HIS A 91 10.26 -1.31 -10.45
CA HIS A 91 9.42 -0.63 -11.45
C HIS A 91 8.13 -1.38 -11.86
N MET A 92 7.79 -2.47 -11.17
CA MET A 92 6.65 -3.33 -11.51
C MET A 92 5.67 -3.51 -10.34
N PRO A 93 4.42 -3.87 -10.62
CA PRO A 93 3.50 -4.33 -9.59
C PRO A 93 4.00 -5.66 -9.00
N PRO A 94 3.83 -5.89 -7.68
CA PRO A 94 4.09 -7.17 -7.05
C PRO A 94 3.28 -8.30 -7.72
N ASN A 95 3.85 -9.51 -7.78
CA ASN A 95 3.15 -10.64 -8.41
C ASN A 95 1.81 -10.94 -7.76
N LEU A 96 1.70 -10.76 -6.45
CA LEU A 96 0.44 -10.95 -5.73
C LEU A 96 -0.65 -9.95 -6.18
N VAL A 97 -0.28 -8.72 -6.53
CA VAL A 97 -1.20 -7.73 -7.11
C VAL A 97 -1.60 -8.10 -8.53
N LYS A 98 -0.65 -8.63 -9.31
CA LYS A 98 -0.94 -9.19 -10.64
C LYS A 98 -1.88 -10.39 -10.58
N ASP A 99 -1.65 -11.31 -9.63
CA ASP A 99 -2.49 -12.49 -9.43
C ASP A 99 -3.93 -12.08 -9.08
N PHE A 100 -4.07 -11.07 -8.21
CA PHE A 100 -5.38 -10.52 -7.86
C PHE A 100 -6.09 -9.93 -9.08
N LEU A 101 -5.44 -9.06 -9.84
CA LEU A 101 -6.08 -8.39 -10.98
C LEU A 101 -6.47 -9.38 -12.09
N LYS A 102 -5.69 -10.45 -12.30
CA LYS A 102 -6.02 -11.52 -13.24
C LYS A 102 -7.25 -12.34 -12.81
N ALA A 103 -7.46 -12.51 -11.51
CA ALA A 103 -8.51 -13.35 -10.96
C ALA A 103 -9.78 -12.57 -10.60
N ALA A 104 -9.66 -11.29 -10.25
CA ALA A 104 -10.78 -10.47 -9.80
C ALA A 104 -11.67 -10.03 -10.96
N LYS A 105 -12.97 -9.87 -10.67
CA LYS A 105 -13.94 -9.18 -11.52
C LYS A 105 -14.33 -7.87 -10.83
N LEU A 106 -13.79 -6.79 -11.33
CA LEU A 106 -14.01 -5.45 -10.78
C LEU A 106 -14.96 -4.69 -11.70
N LYS A 107 -16.10 -4.25 -11.17
CA LYS A 107 -17.07 -3.42 -11.88
C LYS A 107 -17.19 -2.08 -11.16
N ALA A 108 -16.79 -1.00 -11.84
CA ALA A 108 -16.86 0.36 -11.32
C ALA A 108 -16.96 1.37 -12.46
N ASP A 109 -17.58 2.53 -12.16
CA ASP A 109 -17.63 3.66 -13.09
C ASP A 109 -16.26 4.36 -13.18
N TYR A 110 -15.47 4.29 -12.08
CA TYR A 110 -14.18 4.91 -12.00
C TYR A 110 -13.15 3.97 -11.36
N LEU A 111 -12.13 3.58 -12.14
CA LEU A 111 -11.00 2.78 -11.69
C LEU A 111 -9.77 3.67 -11.52
N PHE A 112 -9.09 3.58 -10.39
CA PHE A 112 -7.84 4.31 -10.16
C PHE A 112 -6.77 3.44 -9.50
N ALA A 113 -5.50 3.81 -9.69
CA ALA A 113 -4.38 3.15 -9.03
C ALA A 113 -3.44 4.18 -8.39
N VAL A 114 -2.99 3.88 -7.17
CA VAL A 114 -2.01 4.70 -6.44
C VAL A 114 -0.82 3.83 -6.07
N LEU A 115 0.32 4.11 -6.69
CA LEU A 115 1.53 3.34 -6.59
C LEU A 115 2.48 3.98 -5.58
N THR A 116 2.79 3.30 -4.48
CA THR A 116 3.78 3.82 -3.52
C THR A 116 5.19 3.41 -3.94
N TYR A 117 6.15 4.33 -3.88
CA TYR A 117 7.55 4.06 -4.24
C TYR A 117 8.51 4.79 -3.30
N GLY A 118 9.77 4.35 -3.23
CA GLY A 118 10.72 4.86 -2.24
C GLY A 118 11.74 5.85 -2.78
N ASN A 119 12.27 5.63 -3.98
CA ASN A 119 13.34 6.44 -4.55
C ASN A 119 13.10 6.76 -6.03
N ASN A 120 12.99 5.75 -6.86
CA ASN A 120 12.74 5.92 -8.29
C ASN A 120 11.59 5.02 -8.73
N ARG A 121 10.54 5.63 -9.27
CA ARG A 121 9.38 4.90 -9.78
C ARG A 121 9.57 4.38 -11.22
N GLY A 122 10.52 4.98 -11.96
CA GLY A 122 10.67 4.74 -13.38
C GLY A 122 9.37 4.94 -14.15
N ALA A 123 9.10 4.08 -15.10
CA ALA A 123 7.86 4.05 -15.87
C ALA A 123 6.78 3.15 -15.25
N SER A 124 6.76 2.97 -13.91
CA SER A 124 5.78 2.07 -13.25
C SER A 124 4.31 2.39 -13.52
N PRO A 125 3.85 3.64 -13.72
CA PRO A 125 2.49 3.92 -14.16
C PRO A 125 2.16 3.31 -15.53
N GLU A 126 3.05 3.44 -16.52
CA GLU A 126 2.87 2.80 -17.84
C GLU A 126 2.90 1.27 -17.76
N VAL A 127 3.80 0.71 -16.92
CA VAL A 127 3.88 -0.74 -16.71
C VAL A 127 2.58 -1.26 -16.09
N TRP A 128 1.97 -0.50 -15.18
CA TRP A 128 0.66 -0.85 -14.62
C TRP A 128 -0.44 -0.78 -15.66
N ASP A 129 -0.51 0.31 -16.42
CA ASP A 129 -1.55 0.51 -17.43
C ASP A 129 -1.51 -0.59 -18.51
N GLU A 130 -0.31 -0.92 -19.01
CA GLU A 130 -0.09 -2.02 -19.95
C GLU A 130 -0.56 -3.37 -19.37
N PHE A 131 -0.19 -3.68 -18.13
CA PHE A 131 -0.58 -4.92 -17.48
C PHE A 131 -2.10 -4.98 -17.23
N ALA A 132 -2.70 -3.92 -16.73
CA ALA A 132 -4.12 -3.84 -16.43
C ALA A 132 -4.96 -3.93 -17.71
N SER A 133 -4.54 -3.27 -18.78
CA SER A 133 -5.16 -3.35 -20.11
C SER A 133 -5.12 -4.78 -20.65
N GLY A 134 -4.02 -5.50 -20.46
CA GLY A 134 -3.89 -6.92 -20.80
C GLY A 134 -4.84 -7.83 -20.00
N CYS A 135 -5.29 -7.39 -18.81
CA CYS A 135 -6.31 -8.05 -18.00
C CYS A 135 -7.74 -7.60 -18.33
N GLY A 136 -7.93 -6.69 -19.29
CA GLY A 136 -9.24 -6.16 -19.69
C GLY A 136 -9.71 -4.96 -18.86
N TYR A 137 -8.84 -4.32 -18.08
CA TYR A 137 -9.16 -3.16 -17.26
C TYR A 137 -8.57 -1.87 -17.83
N LYS A 138 -9.38 -0.82 -17.90
CA LYS A 138 -8.92 0.53 -18.20
C LYS A 138 -8.99 1.37 -16.95
N PHE A 139 -7.83 1.71 -16.38
CA PHE A 139 -7.75 2.63 -15.25
C PHE A 139 -7.89 4.07 -15.75
N HIS A 140 -8.76 4.82 -15.09
CA HIS A 140 -9.03 6.22 -15.43
C HIS A 140 -7.96 7.16 -14.89
N TYR A 141 -7.41 6.81 -13.71
CA TYR A 141 -6.38 7.62 -13.06
C TYR A 141 -5.30 6.72 -12.45
N ILE A 142 -4.03 7.00 -12.77
CA ILE A 142 -2.87 6.28 -12.25
C ILE A 142 -1.87 7.29 -11.73
N THR A 143 -1.57 7.25 -10.43
CA THR A 143 -0.64 8.20 -9.81
C THR A 143 0.30 7.52 -8.82
N THR A 144 1.32 8.25 -8.39
CA THR A 144 2.35 7.73 -7.50
C THR A 144 2.47 8.56 -6.23
N VAL A 145 2.91 7.90 -5.14
CA VAL A 145 3.24 8.54 -3.85
C VAL A 145 4.66 8.16 -3.46
N LEU A 146 5.52 9.17 -3.28
CA LEU A 146 6.86 8.98 -2.77
C LEU A 146 6.81 8.74 -1.26
N MET A 147 7.26 7.57 -0.83
CA MET A 147 7.29 7.13 0.57
C MET A 147 8.72 6.83 1.02
N VAL A 148 8.88 6.33 2.24
CA VAL A 148 10.17 5.83 2.72
C VAL A 148 10.58 4.62 1.88
N ASP A 149 11.80 4.64 1.30
CA ASP A 149 12.35 3.48 0.63
C ASP A 149 12.79 2.43 1.66
N ASN A 150 12.34 1.21 1.46
CA ASN A 150 12.60 0.10 2.38
C ASN A 150 13.56 -0.97 1.80
N TRP A 151 14.29 -0.63 0.74
CA TRP A 151 15.25 -1.52 0.10
C TRP A 151 16.59 -1.56 0.84
N LEU A 152 16.78 -2.54 1.71
CA LEU A 152 17.88 -2.61 2.69
C LEU A 152 19.29 -2.69 2.08
N HIS A 153 19.43 -3.21 0.86
CA HIS A 153 20.73 -3.25 0.20
C HIS A 153 21.24 -1.88 -0.23
N ALA A 154 20.34 -0.99 -0.62
CA ALA A 154 20.71 0.33 -1.11
C ALA A 154 20.68 1.40 -0.01
N PHE A 155 19.81 1.23 1.00
CA PHE A 155 19.50 2.31 1.94
C PHE A 155 19.63 1.90 3.40
N ASP A 156 20.15 2.84 4.21
CA ASP A 156 20.04 2.78 5.66
C ASP A 156 18.66 3.32 6.07
N MET A 157 17.88 2.51 6.79
CA MET A 157 16.53 2.92 7.20
C MET A 157 16.53 4.11 8.14
N ASN A 158 17.55 4.27 8.98
CA ASN A 158 17.66 5.44 9.85
C ASN A 158 17.83 6.74 9.05
N GLU A 159 18.51 6.69 7.91
CA GLU A 159 18.67 7.85 7.04
C GLU A 159 17.41 8.05 6.18
N GLN A 160 16.81 6.99 5.68
CA GLN A 160 15.58 7.11 4.89
C GLN A 160 14.42 7.73 5.67
N MET A 161 14.29 7.41 6.95
CA MET A 161 13.24 7.99 7.82
C MET A 161 13.43 9.50 8.11
N LYS A 162 14.62 10.05 7.92
CA LYS A 162 14.89 11.49 8.09
C LYS A 162 14.49 12.32 6.87
N ILE A 163 14.32 11.69 5.71
CA ILE A 163 14.02 12.40 4.46
C ILE A 163 12.54 12.80 4.47
N ASP A 164 12.26 14.09 4.44
CA ASP A 164 10.91 14.59 4.25
C ASP A 164 10.42 14.28 2.84
N LYS A 165 9.50 13.35 2.73
CA LYS A 165 8.90 12.89 1.46
C LYS A 165 7.68 13.72 1.05
N LYS A 166 7.30 14.75 1.79
CA LYS A 166 6.12 15.58 1.50
C LYS A 166 4.84 14.76 1.32
N ILE A 167 4.66 13.75 2.18
CA ILE A 167 3.55 12.80 2.06
C ILE A 167 2.18 13.47 2.20
N PRO A 168 1.96 14.38 3.18
CA PRO A 168 0.67 15.06 3.32
C PRO A 168 0.26 15.82 2.06
N GLU A 169 1.17 16.58 1.46
CA GLU A 169 0.91 17.37 0.26
C GLU A 169 0.58 16.49 -0.95
N GLN A 170 1.26 15.35 -1.09
CA GLN A 170 0.97 14.39 -2.14
C GLN A 170 -0.43 13.78 -1.96
N LEU A 171 -0.80 13.41 -0.73
CA LEU A 171 -2.11 12.83 -0.44
C LEU A 171 -3.25 13.82 -0.63
N GLU A 172 -3.08 15.08 -0.22
CA GLU A 172 -4.09 16.12 -0.45
C GLU A 172 -4.34 16.36 -1.94
N ARG A 173 -3.28 16.39 -2.77
CA ARG A 173 -3.40 16.44 -4.22
C ARG A 173 -4.21 15.26 -4.75
N ILE A 174 -3.87 14.05 -4.36
CA ILE A 174 -4.56 12.83 -4.84
C ILE A 174 -6.03 12.82 -4.38
N LYS A 175 -6.31 13.22 -3.14
CA LYS A 175 -7.70 13.35 -2.65
C LYS A 175 -8.50 14.32 -3.51
N ALA A 176 -7.93 15.48 -3.86
CA ALA A 176 -8.57 16.46 -4.74
C ALA A 176 -8.80 15.89 -6.15
N ASP A 177 -7.82 15.19 -6.73
CA ASP A 177 -7.91 14.53 -8.02
C ASP A 177 -9.04 13.47 -8.04
N LEU A 178 -9.17 12.68 -6.96
CA LEU A 178 -10.22 11.67 -6.82
C LEU A 178 -11.63 12.28 -6.68
N VAL A 179 -11.76 13.44 -6.00
CA VAL A 179 -13.03 14.15 -5.89
C VAL A 179 -13.54 14.61 -7.26
N THR A 180 -12.63 15.00 -8.15
CA THR A 180 -12.94 15.50 -9.50
C THR A 180 -12.97 14.39 -10.56
N HIS A 181 -12.70 13.13 -10.19
CA HIS A 181 -12.51 12.01 -11.12
C HIS A 181 -11.46 12.33 -12.18
N ALA A 182 -10.31 12.82 -11.75
CA ALA A 182 -9.19 13.14 -12.64
C ALA A 182 -8.87 11.96 -13.58
N GLN A 183 -8.41 12.27 -14.77
CA GLN A 183 -8.12 11.30 -15.84
C GLN A 183 -6.64 11.36 -16.19
N GLY A 184 -6.11 10.21 -16.62
CA GLY A 184 -4.74 10.08 -17.09
C GLY A 184 -3.80 9.46 -16.06
N MET A 185 -2.51 9.65 -16.27
CA MET A 185 -1.47 9.15 -15.37
C MET A 185 -0.37 10.20 -15.14
N ASP A 186 0.42 10.00 -14.10
CA ASP A 186 1.62 10.81 -13.87
C ASP A 186 2.49 10.83 -15.13
N GLU A 187 3.04 11.98 -15.48
CA GLU A 187 3.91 12.16 -16.65
C GLU A 187 5.09 11.19 -16.59
N ILE A 188 5.32 10.48 -17.70
CA ILE A 188 6.43 9.54 -17.86
C ILE A 188 7.35 10.05 -18.97
N THR A 189 8.59 10.32 -18.58
CA THR A 189 9.62 10.78 -19.51
C THR A 189 10.34 9.62 -20.21
N ASP A 190 11.03 9.90 -21.30
CA ASP A 190 11.89 8.91 -21.94
C ASP A 190 13.02 8.42 -21.03
N ARG A 191 13.47 9.27 -20.10
CA ARG A 191 14.44 8.89 -19.07
C ARG A 191 13.87 7.83 -18.12
N ASP A 192 12.60 7.95 -17.73
CA ASP A 192 11.93 6.97 -16.86
C ASP A 192 11.81 5.62 -17.58
N ARG A 193 11.45 5.63 -18.86
CA ARG A 193 11.40 4.41 -19.71
C ARG A 193 12.77 3.77 -19.87
N GLN A 194 13.80 4.56 -20.18
CA GLN A 194 15.18 4.07 -20.30
C GLN A 194 15.66 3.47 -18.97
N PHE A 195 15.37 4.13 -17.86
CA PHE A 195 15.76 3.64 -16.54
C PHE A 195 15.06 2.30 -16.22
N THR A 196 13.76 2.19 -16.47
CA THR A 196 13.01 0.94 -16.28
C THR A 196 13.56 -0.17 -17.17
N ASN A 197 13.75 0.07 -18.46
CA ASN A 197 14.27 -0.93 -19.39
C ASN A 197 15.70 -1.37 -19.02
N GLY A 198 16.54 -0.42 -18.61
CA GLY A 198 17.89 -0.69 -18.11
C GLY A 198 17.89 -1.56 -16.87
N PHE A 199 17.01 -1.28 -15.93
CA PHE A 199 16.84 -2.07 -14.71
C PHE A 199 16.37 -3.50 -15.01
N LEU A 200 15.37 -3.67 -15.86
CA LEU A 200 14.85 -4.99 -16.26
C LEU A 200 15.95 -5.80 -16.97
N LYS A 201 16.68 -5.17 -17.89
CA LYS A 201 17.81 -5.83 -18.58
C LYS A 201 18.91 -6.24 -17.60
N TRP A 202 19.29 -5.35 -16.69
CA TRP A 202 20.32 -5.63 -15.69
C TRP A 202 19.94 -6.76 -14.73
N THR A 203 18.66 -6.79 -14.31
CA THR A 203 18.17 -7.80 -13.37
C THR A 203 17.76 -9.11 -14.03
N GLY A 204 17.62 -9.13 -15.35
CA GLY A 204 17.06 -10.28 -16.08
C GLY A 204 15.56 -10.47 -15.84
N MET A 205 14.89 -9.47 -15.27
CA MET A 205 13.46 -9.50 -15.02
C MET A 205 12.70 -9.15 -16.30
N ASN A 206 11.50 -9.69 -16.41
CA ASN A 206 10.54 -9.30 -17.43
C ASN A 206 9.24 -8.78 -16.80
N LYS A 207 8.43 -8.07 -17.59
CA LYS A 207 7.19 -7.46 -17.13
C LYS A 207 6.11 -8.50 -16.74
N GLU A 208 6.14 -9.69 -17.33
CA GLU A 208 5.15 -10.74 -17.08
C GLU A 208 5.39 -11.44 -15.76
N ASP A 209 6.61 -11.85 -15.51
CA ASP A 209 6.98 -12.70 -14.39
C ASP A 209 7.40 -11.96 -13.14
N GLY A 210 7.84 -10.71 -13.29
CA GLY A 210 8.29 -9.90 -12.17
C GLY A 210 9.41 -10.57 -11.37
N PHE A 211 9.31 -10.49 -10.05
CA PHE A 211 10.21 -11.20 -9.15
C PHE A 211 9.71 -12.63 -8.90
N LYS A 212 10.24 -13.61 -9.62
CA LYS A 212 10.04 -15.04 -9.32
C LYS A 212 11.24 -15.58 -8.55
N TYR A 213 11.16 -15.60 -7.23
CA TYR A 213 12.23 -16.12 -6.39
C TYR A 213 11.73 -17.13 -5.37
N GLU A 214 12.57 -18.13 -5.14
CA GLU A 214 12.42 -18.96 -3.96
C GLU A 214 12.98 -18.21 -2.75
N ALA A 215 12.19 -18.06 -1.70
CA ALA A 215 12.60 -17.33 -0.50
C ALA A 215 13.86 -17.93 0.13
N ARG A 216 13.98 -19.27 0.12
CA ARG A 216 15.16 -19.99 0.64
C ARG A 216 16.47 -19.61 -0.04
N ASP A 217 16.42 -19.15 -1.28
CA ASP A 217 17.61 -18.75 -2.03
C ASP A 217 18.00 -17.29 -1.78
N ARG A 218 17.09 -16.51 -1.18
CA ARG A 218 17.24 -15.07 -0.98
C ARG A 218 17.46 -14.68 0.48
N PHE A 219 16.87 -15.44 1.39
CA PHE A 219 16.93 -15.14 2.81
C PHE A 219 17.64 -16.26 3.57
N GLN A 220 18.34 -15.86 4.62
CA GLN A 220 18.83 -16.75 5.65
C GLN A 220 18.23 -16.36 6.98
N ILE A 221 18.02 -17.36 7.84
CA ILE A 221 17.56 -17.18 9.20
C ILE A 221 18.70 -17.58 10.12
N ASP A 222 19.18 -16.62 10.92
CA ASP A 222 20.14 -16.91 11.98
C ASP A 222 19.40 -17.59 13.14
N MET A 223 19.61 -18.88 13.31
CA MET A 223 18.94 -19.69 14.33
C MET A 223 19.45 -19.40 15.74
N ASN A 224 20.61 -18.74 15.91
CA ASN A 224 21.08 -18.30 17.21
C ASN A 224 20.34 -17.04 17.69
N GLU A 225 19.90 -16.19 16.75
CA GLU A 225 19.14 -14.97 17.03
C GLU A 225 17.62 -15.22 16.99
N CYS A 226 17.17 -16.28 16.32
CA CYS A 226 15.75 -16.56 16.14
C CYS A 226 15.09 -17.12 17.41
N VAL A 227 14.15 -16.38 17.99
CA VAL A 227 13.36 -16.81 19.16
C VAL A 227 12.04 -17.52 18.79
N ALA A 228 11.86 -17.91 17.55
CA ALA A 228 10.68 -18.62 17.03
C ALA A 228 9.32 -17.91 17.35
N CYS A 229 9.29 -16.58 17.37
CA CYS A 229 8.11 -15.79 17.75
C CYS A 229 6.96 -15.83 16.72
N GLY A 230 7.16 -16.39 15.52
CA GLY A 230 6.14 -16.54 14.48
C GLY A 230 5.76 -15.28 13.70
N ILE A 231 6.31 -14.11 14.00
CA ILE A 231 5.95 -12.85 13.33
C ILE A 231 6.16 -12.94 11.81
N CYS A 232 7.27 -13.54 11.34
CA CYS A 232 7.54 -13.74 9.92
C CYS A 232 6.45 -14.55 9.20
N MET A 233 5.81 -15.49 9.89
CA MET A 233 4.68 -16.27 9.35
C MET A 233 3.44 -15.39 9.20
N GLU A 234 3.15 -14.54 10.18
CA GLU A 234 1.94 -13.70 10.19
C GLU A 234 2.01 -12.51 9.23
N VAL A 235 3.21 -12.00 8.94
CA VAL A 235 3.38 -10.86 8.02
C VAL A 235 3.65 -11.28 6.56
N CYS A 236 3.83 -12.58 6.30
CA CYS A 236 4.11 -13.06 4.95
C CYS A 236 2.84 -13.20 4.12
N PRO A 237 2.65 -12.41 3.03
CA PRO A 237 1.44 -12.48 2.22
C PRO A 237 1.33 -13.75 1.38
N ARG A 238 2.39 -14.56 1.31
CA ARG A 238 2.44 -15.84 0.59
C ARG A 238 2.46 -17.07 1.52
N GLY A 239 2.37 -16.87 2.84
CA GLY A 239 2.46 -17.99 3.78
C GLY A 239 3.80 -18.74 3.69
N ASN A 240 4.89 -18.02 3.44
CA ASN A 240 6.18 -18.62 3.05
C ASN A 240 7.00 -19.19 4.20
N TYR A 241 6.55 -19.02 5.44
CA TYR A 241 7.24 -19.49 6.62
C TYR A 241 6.44 -20.55 7.37
N ALA A 242 7.11 -21.57 7.85
CA ALA A 242 6.56 -22.59 8.72
C ALA A 242 7.44 -22.80 9.95
N LEU A 243 6.85 -23.02 11.11
CA LEU A 243 7.54 -23.44 12.32
C LEU A 243 7.64 -24.96 12.31
N THR A 244 8.85 -25.47 12.42
CA THR A 244 9.14 -26.92 12.45
C THR A 244 9.89 -27.28 13.72
N GLY A 245 10.09 -28.56 13.99
CA GLY A 245 10.95 -29.03 15.11
C GLY A 245 12.41 -28.57 15.02
N ARG A 246 12.83 -28.06 13.85
CA ARG A 246 14.18 -27.51 13.60
C ARG A 246 14.22 -25.98 13.62
N GLY A 247 13.10 -25.31 13.90
CA GLY A 247 12.97 -23.87 13.90
C GLY A 247 12.08 -23.37 12.75
N VAL A 248 12.37 -22.18 12.22
CA VAL A 248 11.58 -21.57 11.14
C VAL A 248 12.19 -21.94 9.78
N GLU A 249 11.37 -22.53 8.93
CA GLU A 249 11.75 -22.90 7.55
C GLU A 249 10.96 -22.05 6.55
N THR A 250 11.51 -21.89 5.33
CA THR A 250 10.89 -21.14 4.24
C THR A 250 10.45 -22.05 3.11
N ASN A 251 9.28 -21.75 2.53
CA ASN A 251 8.78 -22.33 1.29
C ASN A 251 9.39 -21.61 0.07
N VAL A 252 8.89 -21.93 -1.12
CA VAL A 252 9.44 -21.45 -2.39
C VAL A 252 8.88 -20.13 -2.89
N GLN A 253 7.64 -19.76 -2.55
CA GLN A 253 6.99 -18.57 -3.11
C GLN A 253 7.37 -17.30 -2.37
N CYS A 254 7.88 -16.28 -3.08
CA CYS A 254 8.24 -15.00 -2.48
C CYS A 254 8.04 -13.84 -3.45
N ASP A 255 7.28 -12.83 -3.05
CA ASP A 255 7.14 -11.56 -3.77
C ASP A 255 8.28 -10.57 -3.48
N TYR A 256 9.26 -10.97 -2.69
CA TYR A 256 10.41 -10.15 -2.32
C TYR A 256 10.06 -8.84 -1.63
N CYS A 257 8.97 -8.84 -0.89
CA CYS A 257 8.38 -7.64 -0.27
C CYS A 257 9.08 -7.18 1.01
N LEU A 258 9.96 -7.99 1.59
CA LEU A 258 10.74 -7.73 2.80
C LEU A 258 9.94 -7.56 4.10
N ALA A 259 8.63 -7.81 4.11
CA ALA A 259 7.82 -7.70 5.32
C ALA A 259 8.39 -8.50 6.49
N CYS A 260 8.82 -9.74 6.24
CA CYS A 260 9.43 -10.62 7.24
C CYS A 260 10.77 -10.08 7.78
N VAL A 261 11.60 -9.49 6.91
CA VAL A 261 12.91 -8.92 7.29
C VAL A 261 12.71 -7.69 8.17
N HIS A 262 11.81 -6.79 7.77
CA HIS A 262 11.54 -5.56 8.50
C HIS A 262 10.81 -5.81 9.83
N ALA A 263 9.90 -6.77 9.87
CA ALA A 263 9.10 -7.08 11.05
C ALA A 263 9.79 -7.97 12.08
N CYS A 264 10.95 -8.58 11.75
CA CYS A 264 11.66 -9.44 12.68
C CYS A 264 12.25 -8.65 13.86
N PRO A 265 11.78 -8.83 15.11
CA PRO A 265 12.26 -8.06 16.25
C PRO A 265 13.72 -8.36 16.59
N GLN A 266 14.17 -9.60 16.34
CA GLN A 266 15.54 -10.05 16.57
C GLN A 266 16.45 -9.77 15.36
N LYS A 267 15.90 -9.29 14.23
CA LYS A 267 16.65 -9.11 12.98
C LYS A 267 17.34 -10.39 12.48
N ALA A 268 16.81 -11.53 12.89
CA ALA A 268 17.34 -12.84 12.57
C ALA A 268 17.20 -13.20 11.07
N ILE A 269 16.35 -12.50 10.32
CA ILE A 269 16.16 -12.71 8.88
C ILE A 269 16.98 -11.67 8.13
N THR A 270 17.92 -12.14 7.31
CA THR A 270 18.79 -11.29 6.50
C THR A 270 18.85 -11.82 5.06
N PHE A 271 19.44 -11.04 4.17
CA PHE A 271 19.64 -11.47 2.79
C PHE A 271 20.83 -12.41 2.66
N LYS A 272 20.69 -13.39 1.80
CA LYS A 272 21.84 -14.17 1.32
C LYS A 272 22.60 -13.34 0.27
N PRO A 273 23.92 -13.24 0.38
CA PRO A 273 24.75 -12.65 -0.67
C PRO A 273 24.50 -13.35 -2.01
N SER A 274 24.29 -12.57 -3.07
CA SER A 274 24.05 -13.11 -4.41
C SER A 274 25.00 -12.45 -5.42
N LYS A 275 25.84 -13.24 -6.05
CA LYS A 275 26.69 -12.78 -7.15
C LYS A 275 25.87 -12.35 -8.37
N GLN A 276 24.74 -13.01 -8.61
CA GLN A 276 23.84 -12.74 -9.76
C GLN A 276 23.24 -11.33 -9.72
N TRP A 277 23.01 -10.80 -8.52
CA TRP A 277 22.34 -9.53 -8.33
C TRP A 277 23.28 -8.39 -8.00
N LEU A 278 24.59 -8.66 -7.91
CA LEU A 278 25.60 -7.72 -7.42
C LEU A 278 25.18 -7.02 -6.10
N LEU A 279 24.27 -7.66 -5.37
CA LEU A 279 23.76 -7.12 -4.12
C LEU A 279 24.75 -7.49 -3.01
N GLY A 280 25.34 -6.47 -2.46
CA GLY A 280 26.14 -6.56 -1.24
C GLY A 280 25.28 -6.90 -0.02
N PRO A 281 25.87 -6.90 1.18
CA PRO A 281 25.11 -7.00 2.42
C PRO A 281 24.14 -5.82 2.59
N GLU A 282 23.22 -5.95 3.53
CA GLU A 282 22.36 -4.85 3.94
C GLU A 282 23.20 -3.62 4.32
N ARG A 283 22.74 -2.43 3.91
CA ARG A 283 23.44 -1.17 4.18
C ARG A 283 23.61 -0.91 5.68
N ASN A 284 22.57 -1.23 6.45
CA ASN A 284 22.57 -1.21 7.91
C ASN A 284 21.72 -2.35 8.46
N PRO A 285 22.35 -3.50 8.84
CA PRO A 285 21.61 -4.67 9.36
C PRO A 285 20.88 -4.42 10.68
N LYS A 286 21.22 -3.35 11.39
CA LYS A 286 20.58 -2.97 12.65
C LYS A 286 19.35 -2.10 12.47
N ALA A 287 19.17 -1.49 11.30
CA ALA A 287 18.02 -0.63 10.99
C ALA A 287 16.91 -1.42 10.28
N ARG A 288 15.68 -1.18 10.68
CA ARG A 288 14.45 -1.73 10.10
C ARG A 288 13.41 -0.61 9.99
N TYR A 289 12.44 -0.80 9.11
CA TYR A 289 11.39 0.17 8.91
C TYR A 289 10.01 -0.49 8.88
N LEU A 290 9.11 0.02 9.67
CA LEU A 290 7.67 -0.12 9.51
C LEU A 290 7.08 1.28 9.54
N ASN A 291 6.04 1.52 8.75
CA ASN A 291 5.39 2.83 8.71
C ASN A 291 4.84 3.16 10.12
N PRO A 292 5.18 4.31 10.71
CA PRO A 292 4.82 4.64 12.09
C PRO A 292 3.30 4.80 12.31
N GLU A 293 2.54 5.11 11.25
CA GLU A 293 1.08 5.26 11.29
C GLU A 293 0.34 3.91 11.16
N VAL A 294 1.08 2.81 11.02
CA VAL A 294 0.51 1.47 10.82
C VAL A 294 1.08 0.50 11.85
N SER A 295 0.21 -0.10 12.65
CA SER A 295 0.67 -1.08 13.64
C SER A 295 1.13 -2.38 12.99
N LEU A 296 2.05 -3.09 13.66
CA LEU A 296 2.44 -4.44 13.24
C LEU A 296 1.23 -5.38 13.13
N ASN A 297 0.24 -5.23 14.02
CA ASN A 297 -0.98 -6.03 13.98
C ASN A 297 -1.83 -5.74 12.74
N ASP A 298 -1.82 -4.51 12.22
CA ASP A 298 -2.49 -4.20 10.96
C ASP A 298 -1.81 -4.90 9.79
N ILE A 299 -0.48 -4.92 9.75
CA ILE A 299 0.29 -5.63 8.71
C ILE A 299 0.01 -7.14 8.80
N LYS A 300 0.01 -7.72 10.00
CA LYS A 300 -0.34 -9.13 10.22
C LYS A 300 -1.75 -9.44 9.70
N ARG A 301 -2.75 -8.64 10.07
CA ARG A 301 -4.13 -8.81 9.58
C ARG A 301 -4.24 -8.70 8.06
N SER A 302 -3.46 -7.83 7.44
CA SER A 302 -3.44 -7.64 6.00
C SER A 302 -2.85 -8.86 5.26
N ASN A 303 -1.83 -9.50 5.81
CA ASN A 303 -0.99 -10.43 5.07
C ASN A 303 -1.11 -11.90 5.51
N ARG A 304 -1.60 -12.19 6.71
CA ARG A 304 -1.65 -13.53 7.29
C ARG A 304 -2.38 -14.54 6.38
N GLN A 305 -1.67 -15.63 6.05
CA GLN A 305 -2.18 -16.77 5.29
C GLN A 305 -2.66 -17.93 6.18
#